data_8e0ca417f7eed65eca82fc5a3385aef4
#
_entry.id   8e0ca417f7eed65eca82fc5a3385aef4
#
_cell.length_a   1.000
_cell.length_b   1.000
_cell.length_c   1.000
_cell.angle_alpha   90.00
_cell.angle_beta   90.00
_cell.angle_gamma   90.00
#
_symmetry.space_group_name_H-M   'P 1'
#
loop_
_entity.id
_entity.type
_entity.pdbx_description
1 polymer ?
#
loop_
_entity_poly.entity_id
_entity_poly.type
_entity_poly.pdbx_seq_one_letter_code
_entity_poly.pdbx_strand_id
1 'polypeptide(L)'
;MITNCAIAAISGPGILRIKVSSLASLIPAGGSVIVTYDAGATLLLINHAGAGRFHVLNPTCTHAGCTVGLYAPANQGISCPCHGSFFDISGQVLNGPADRPLASYPSSFDSDDTLSVTVPGLQLYINNVQMDSDTSAGPRLKLSFPTHSFARYGIHRASNLTDPPQATTFSDTATGTANQTTLLGSGKTMSVWVDVIGSRGFFTLSLQLFEVS
;
A
#
# COMPACT_ATOMS: atom_id res chain seq x y z
N MET A 1 15.06 -32.32 -10.19
CA MET A 1 14.80 -32.09 -8.75
C MET A 1 15.05 -30.63 -8.46
N ILE A 2 13.98 -29.83 -8.23
CA ILE A 2 14.10 -28.45 -7.80
C ILE A 2 14.17 -28.51 -6.28
N THR A 3 15.36 -28.57 -5.74
CA THR A 3 15.62 -28.52 -4.31
C THR A 3 16.06 -27.10 -3.95
N ASN A 4 15.28 -26.41 -3.18
CA ASN A 4 15.45 -25.10 -2.54
C ASN A 4 14.82 -23.91 -3.27
N CYS A 5 13.51 -23.76 -3.07
CA CYS A 5 12.88 -22.43 -3.18
C CYS A 5 13.11 -21.71 -1.83
N ALA A 6 14.04 -20.77 -1.77
CA ALA A 6 14.24 -19.95 -0.60
C ALA A 6 13.11 -18.90 -0.57
N ILE A 7 12.29 -18.95 0.48
CA ILE A 7 11.21 -18.00 0.73
C ILE A 7 11.75 -16.94 1.68
N ALA A 8 11.91 -15.73 1.21
CA ALA A 8 12.13 -14.58 2.09
C ALA A 8 10.78 -13.96 2.43
N ALA A 9 10.28 -14.21 3.63
CA ALA A 9 9.22 -13.40 4.20
C ALA A 9 9.82 -12.05 4.61
N ILE A 10 9.47 -10.99 3.90
CA ILE A 10 9.86 -9.64 4.30
C ILE A 10 8.88 -9.22 5.39
N SER A 11 9.27 -9.36 6.65
CA SER A 11 8.61 -8.72 7.78
C SER A 11 9.22 -7.35 8.00
N GLY A 12 8.56 -6.31 7.51
CA GLY A 12 8.98 -4.92 7.69
C GLY A 12 7.78 -3.99 7.48
N PRO A 13 7.93 -2.68 7.72
CA PRO A 13 6.89 -1.74 7.36
C PRO A 13 6.62 -1.86 5.85
N GLY A 14 5.36 -2.09 5.47
CA GLY A 14 4.95 -2.17 4.09
C GLY A 14 5.08 -0.82 3.40
N ILE A 15 5.46 -0.81 2.12
CA ILE A 15 5.43 0.39 1.30
C ILE A 15 4.12 0.37 0.50
N LEU A 16 3.30 1.38 0.77
CA LEU A 16 2.09 1.65 0.03
C LEU A 16 2.42 2.57 -1.14
N ARG A 17 2.04 2.19 -2.37
CA ARG A 17 2.23 3.01 -3.56
C ARG A 17 0.89 3.52 -4.06
N ILE A 18 0.76 4.83 -4.15
CA ILE A 18 -0.48 5.53 -4.52
C ILE A 18 -0.20 6.34 -5.79
N LYS A 19 -0.95 6.10 -6.85
CA LYS A 19 -0.96 6.98 -8.02
C LYS A 19 -1.75 8.23 -7.68
N VAL A 20 -1.07 9.39 -7.61
CA VAL A 20 -1.69 10.66 -7.19
C VAL A 20 -2.76 11.09 -8.19
N SER A 21 -2.56 10.86 -9.49
CA SER A 21 -3.56 11.15 -10.53
C SER A 21 -4.85 10.34 -10.41
N SER A 22 -4.83 9.21 -9.69
CA SER A 22 -6.05 8.44 -9.39
C SER A 22 -6.90 9.05 -8.27
N LEU A 23 -6.37 10.04 -7.55
CA LEU A 23 -7.03 10.74 -6.45
C LEU A 23 -7.26 12.20 -6.83
N ALA A 24 -8.39 12.48 -7.49
CA ALA A 24 -8.71 13.80 -8.03
C ALA A 24 -8.55 14.94 -6.99
N SER A 25 -8.88 14.67 -5.73
CA SER A 25 -8.74 15.59 -4.61
C SER A 25 -7.29 15.97 -4.29
N LEU A 26 -6.30 15.21 -4.73
CA LEU A 26 -4.87 15.49 -4.51
C LEU A 26 -4.19 16.23 -5.65
N ILE A 27 -4.83 16.36 -6.83
CA ILE A 27 -4.21 16.99 -8.00
C ILE A 27 -3.86 18.46 -7.73
N PRO A 28 -4.78 19.32 -7.18
CA PRO A 28 -4.43 20.71 -6.91
C PRO A 28 -3.55 20.84 -5.65
N ALA A 29 -2.68 21.83 -5.64
CA ALA A 29 -2.00 22.26 -4.42
C ALA A 29 -3.03 22.67 -3.36
N GLY A 30 -2.85 22.26 -2.11
CA GLY A 30 -3.84 22.37 -1.04
C GLY A 30 -4.89 21.26 -1.07
N GLY A 31 -4.83 20.32 -2.03
CA GLY A 31 -5.68 19.15 -2.07
C GLY A 31 -5.44 18.24 -0.87
N SER A 32 -6.50 17.55 -0.44
CA SER A 32 -6.47 16.69 0.75
C SER A 32 -7.45 15.54 0.60
N VAL A 33 -7.06 14.36 1.08
CA VAL A 33 -7.91 13.16 1.07
C VAL A 33 -7.60 12.28 2.28
N ILE A 34 -8.59 11.59 2.79
CA ILE A 34 -8.40 10.48 3.71
C ILE A 34 -8.63 9.19 2.93
N VAL A 35 -7.61 8.32 2.92
CA VAL A 35 -7.69 6.98 2.34
C VAL A 35 -7.60 5.92 3.44
N THR A 36 -8.20 4.77 3.19
CA THR A 36 -8.12 3.61 4.07
C THR A 36 -7.51 2.44 3.31
N TYR A 37 -6.69 1.63 3.97
CA TYR A 37 -6.05 0.49 3.32
C TYR A 37 -6.27 -0.84 4.04
N ASP A 38 -6.94 -0.85 5.17
CA ASP A 38 -7.16 -2.05 5.98
C ASP A 38 -8.63 -2.15 6.40
N ALA A 39 -9.51 -2.45 5.44
CA ALA A 39 -10.96 -2.58 5.64
C ALA A 39 -11.57 -1.47 6.53
N GLY A 40 -10.99 -0.26 6.50
CA GLY A 40 -11.37 0.87 7.32
C GLY A 40 -10.64 1.01 8.66
N ALA A 41 -9.75 0.06 9.01
CA ALA A 41 -9.06 0.08 10.31
C ALA A 41 -7.93 1.11 10.37
N THR A 42 -7.25 1.37 9.24
CA THR A 42 -6.14 2.34 9.20
C THR A 42 -6.41 3.43 8.17
N LEU A 43 -6.39 4.67 8.67
CA LEU A 43 -6.63 5.86 7.87
C LEU A 43 -5.31 6.60 7.62
N LEU A 44 -5.17 7.13 6.40
CA LEU A 44 -4.10 8.05 6.02
C LEU A 44 -4.72 9.35 5.54
N LEU A 45 -4.37 10.46 6.17
CA LEU A 45 -4.66 11.78 5.67
C LEU A 45 -3.49 12.24 4.79
N ILE A 46 -3.75 12.44 3.51
CA ILE A 46 -2.75 12.86 2.54
C ILE A 46 -3.06 14.29 2.12
N ASN A 47 -2.08 15.18 2.26
CA ASN A 47 -2.16 16.58 1.90
C ASN A 47 -1.12 16.91 0.83
N HIS A 48 -1.52 17.58 -0.25
CA HIS A 48 -0.63 18.09 -1.29
C HIS A 48 -0.20 19.53 -0.97
N ALA A 49 1.03 19.71 -0.50
CA ALA A 49 1.56 21.02 -0.13
C ALA A 49 2.09 21.85 -1.33
N GLY A 50 1.89 21.36 -2.56
CA GLY A 50 2.40 21.99 -3.78
C GLY A 50 3.83 21.59 -4.13
N ALA A 51 4.22 21.85 -5.39
CA ALA A 51 5.56 21.52 -5.94
C ALA A 51 5.97 20.05 -5.71
N GLY A 52 5.04 19.10 -5.86
CA GLY A 52 5.27 17.66 -5.65
C GLY A 52 5.57 17.26 -4.22
N ARG A 53 5.26 18.10 -3.23
CA ARG A 53 5.42 17.78 -1.80
C ARG A 53 4.11 17.31 -1.22
N PHE A 54 4.16 16.18 -0.54
CA PHE A 54 3.03 15.57 0.14
C PHE A 54 3.36 15.37 1.62
N HIS A 55 2.35 15.58 2.47
CA HIS A 55 2.39 15.19 3.87
C HIS A 55 1.38 14.06 4.07
N VAL A 56 1.85 12.95 4.61
CA VAL A 56 1.01 11.79 4.93
C VAL A 56 0.94 11.66 6.44
N LEU A 57 -0.25 11.79 6.99
CA LEU A 57 -0.50 11.92 8.42
C LEU A 57 -1.48 10.84 8.90
N ASN A 58 -1.37 10.48 10.17
CA ASN A 58 -2.44 9.78 10.86
C ASN A 58 -3.52 10.82 11.21
N PRO A 59 -4.77 10.66 10.75
CA PRO A 59 -5.82 11.62 11.03
C PRO A 59 -6.36 11.55 12.46
N THR A 60 -5.76 10.80 13.35
CA THR A 60 -6.17 10.70 14.75
C THR A 60 -5.69 11.93 15.51
N CYS A 61 -6.63 12.76 15.97
CA CYS A 61 -6.36 13.94 16.77
C CYS A 61 -5.61 13.60 18.06
N THR A 62 -4.49 14.26 18.30
CA THR A 62 -3.60 13.99 19.43
C THR A 62 -4.14 14.47 20.78
N HIS A 63 -5.26 15.21 20.80
CA HIS A 63 -5.96 15.56 22.04
C HIS A 63 -6.75 14.37 22.61
N ALA A 64 -7.75 13.88 21.88
CA ALA A 64 -8.71 12.88 22.38
C ALA A 64 -9.09 11.79 21.36
N GLY A 65 -8.26 11.57 20.32
CA GLY A 65 -8.41 10.45 19.42
C GLY A 65 -9.49 10.57 18.33
N CYS A 66 -10.17 11.72 18.21
CA CYS A 66 -11.13 11.95 17.14
C CYS A 66 -10.43 12.01 15.77
N THR A 67 -11.10 11.56 14.71
CA THR A 67 -10.62 11.78 13.34
C THR A 67 -10.73 13.26 12.97
N VAL A 68 -9.61 13.86 12.56
CA VAL A 68 -9.60 15.25 12.06
C VAL A 68 -10.22 15.34 10.66
N GLY A 69 -10.62 16.54 10.26
CA GLY A 69 -11.11 16.83 8.91
C GLY A 69 -9.99 16.83 7.86
N LEU A 70 -10.37 17.11 6.61
CA LEU A 70 -9.41 17.37 5.53
C LEU A 70 -8.76 18.76 5.73
N TYR A 71 -7.60 18.95 5.09
CA TYR A 71 -7.02 20.28 5.00
C TYR A 71 -7.94 21.19 4.19
N ALA A 72 -8.26 22.34 4.75
CA ALA A 72 -9.07 23.37 4.11
C ALA A 72 -8.17 24.57 3.70
N PRO A 73 -7.90 24.78 2.39
CA PRO A 73 -7.05 25.88 1.92
C PRO A 73 -7.54 27.26 2.35
N ALA A 74 -8.85 27.44 2.41
CA ALA A 74 -9.46 28.71 2.84
C ALA A 74 -9.10 29.11 4.27
N ASN A 75 -8.94 28.13 5.16
CA ASN A 75 -8.59 28.33 6.56
C ASN A 75 -7.11 28.04 6.83
N GLN A 76 -6.39 27.54 5.83
CA GLN A 76 -5.00 27.12 5.90
C GLN A 76 -4.73 26.07 7.01
N GLY A 77 -5.67 25.15 7.22
CA GLY A 77 -5.51 24.17 8.29
C GLY A 77 -6.46 23.00 8.28
N ILE A 78 -6.20 22.10 9.21
CA ILE A 78 -6.92 20.86 9.48
C ILE A 78 -7.62 21.03 10.81
N SER A 79 -8.94 20.92 10.83
CA SER A 79 -9.74 21.08 12.06
C SER A 79 -10.11 19.73 12.67
N CYS A 80 -10.02 19.61 13.99
CA CYS A 80 -10.60 18.51 14.74
C CYS A 80 -12.03 18.85 15.16
N PRO A 81 -13.06 18.10 14.75
CA PRO A 81 -14.45 18.47 14.99
C PRO A 81 -14.88 18.32 16.46
N CYS A 82 -14.16 17.53 17.27
CA CYS A 82 -14.58 17.21 18.63
C CYS A 82 -14.36 18.37 19.61
N HIS A 83 -13.16 18.97 19.61
CA HIS A 83 -12.79 19.98 20.59
C HIS A 83 -12.04 21.19 19.97
N GLY A 84 -12.04 21.32 18.64
CA GLY A 84 -11.53 22.51 17.97
C GLY A 84 -10.00 22.59 17.87
N SER A 85 -9.25 21.52 18.12
CA SER A 85 -7.81 21.50 17.80
C SER A 85 -7.60 21.80 16.33
N PHE A 86 -6.57 22.57 16.01
CA PHE A 86 -6.32 23.04 14.66
C PHE A 86 -4.84 22.82 14.30
N PHE A 87 -4.59 22.27 13.12
CA PHE A 87 -3.26 21.86 12.65
C PHE A 87 -2.98 22.47 11.27
N ASP A 88 -1.72 22.71 10.94
CA ASP A 88 -1.32 23.12 9.61
C ASP A 88 -1.34 21.92 8.62
N ILE A 89 -0.98 22.18 7.35
CA ILE A 89 -0.95 21.17 6.29
C ILE A 89 0.02 20.01 6.58
N SER A 90 1.05 20.25 7.38
CA SER A 90 2.05 19.27 7.81
C SER A 90 1.70 18.54 9.10
N GLY A 91 0.56 18.89 9.72
CA GLY A 91 0.07 18.32 10.98
C GLY A 91 0.64 18.98 12.24
N GLN A 92 1.35 20.11 12.13
CA GLN A 92 1.80 20.86 13.31
C GLN A 92 0.61 21.57 13.98
N VAL A 93 0.63 21.64 15.31
CA VAL A 93 -0.44 22.31 16.06
C VAL A 93 -0.38 23.82 15.83
N LEU A 94 -1.48 24.40 15.36
CA LEU A 94 -1.70 25.84 15.27
C LEU A 94 -2.53 26.37 16.44
N ASN A 95 -3.49 25.55 16.94
CA ASN A 95 -4.31 25.87 18.08
C ASN A 95 -4.72 24.61 18.84
N GLY A 96 -4.69 24.68 20.19
CA GLY A 96 -5.11 23.59 21.07
C GLY A 96 -6.62 23.26 20.98
N PRO A 97 -7.06 22.29 21.80
CA PRO A 97 -6.40 21.70 22.98
C PRO A 97 -5.36 20.60 22.70
N ALA A 98 -5.13 20.15 21.46
CA ALA A 98 -4.01 19.27 21.15
C ALA A 98 -2.68 19.98 21.46
N ASP A 99 -1.73 19.27 22.07
CA ASP A 99 -0.40 19.74 22.45
C ASP A 99 0.75 19.13 21.63
N ARG A 100 0.42 18.18 20.74
CA ARG A 100 1.38 17.45 19.90
C ARG A 100 0.91 17.43 18.45
N PRO A 101 1.85 17.42 17.49
CA PRO A 101 1.51 17.29 16.08
C PRO A 101 0.81 15.96 15.78
N LEU A 102 0.09 15.90 14.66
CA LEU A 102 -0.39 14.64 14.10
C LEU A 102 0.82 13.76 13.74
N ALA A 103 0.70 12.45 13.98
CA ALA A 103 1.76 11.52 13.61
C ALA A 103 1.91 11.48 12.08
N SER A 104 3.14 11.56 11.59
CA SER A 104 3.46 11.52 10.16
C SER A 104 3.99 10.15 9.74
N TYR A 105 3.72 9.78 8.50
CA TYR A 105 4.30 8.59 7.86
C TYR A 105 5.40 9.02 6.88
N PRO A 106 6.58 8.36 6.90
CA PRO A 106 7.61 8.59 5.91
C PRO A 106 7.07 8.37 4.50
N SER A 107 7.26 9.33 3.62
CA SER A 107 6.75 9.27 2.25
C SER A 107 7.70 9.93 1.27
N SER A 108 7.67 9.48 0.01
CA SER A 108 8.39 10.06 -1.10
C SER A 108 7.51 10.08 -2.33
N PHE A 109 7.61 11.13 -3.13
CA PHE A 109 6.91 11.28 -4.40
C PHE A 109 7.93 11.27 -5.54
N ASP A 110 7.66 10.54 -6.61
CA ASP A 110 8.55 10.37 -7.75
C ASP A 110 7.99 11.00 -9.04
N SER A 111 8.83 11.02 -10.11
CA SER A 111 8.46 11.54 -11.42
C SER A 111 7.37 10.73 -12.13
N ASP A 112 7.11 9.51 -11.67
CA ASP A 112 6.12 8.60 -12.25
C ASP A 112 4.74 8.74 -11.60
N ASP A 113 4.48 9.89 -10.96
CA ASP A 113 3.22 10.18 -10.30
C ASP A 113 2.89 9.20 -9.15
N THR A 114 3.93 8.63 -8.51
CA THR A 114 3.76 7.65 -7.43
C THR A 114 4.19 8.23 -6.09
N LEU A 115 3.23 8.31 -5.16
CA LEU A 115 3.48 8.59 -3.75
C LEU A 115 3.71 7.25 -3.03
N SER A 116 4.94 7.03 -2.59
CA SER A 116 5.32 5.86 -1.78
C SER A 116 5.26 6.24 -0.30
N VAL A 117 4.49 5.48 0.49
CA VAL A 117 4.28 5.72 1.92
C VAL A 117 4.72 4.50 2.71
N THR A 118 5.59 4.69 3.70
CA THR A 118 5.97 3.62 4.63
C THR A 118 4.95 3.55 5.76
N VAL A 119 4.19 2.46 5.82
CA VAL A 119 3.11 2.29 6.79
C VAL A 119 3.47 1.20 7.80
N PRO A 120 3.55 1.52 9.11
CA PRO A 120 3.74 0.51 10.14
C PRO A 120 2.53 -0.43 10.20
N GLY A 121 2.79 -1.73 10.33
CA GLY A 121 1.73 -2.74 10.43
C GLY A 121 1.15 -3.22 9.10
N LEU A 122 1.47 -2.60 7.99
CA LEU A 122 1.14 -3.15 6.67
C LEU A 122 2.10 -4.30 6.36
N GLN A 123 1.66 -5.52 6.62
CA GLN A 123 2.45 -6.72 6.36
C GLN A 123 2.11 -7.26 4.97
N LEU A 124 2.98 -6.97 4.01
CA LEU A 124 2.95 -7.62 2.70
C LEU A 124 3.89 -8.83 2.76
N TYR A 125 3.32 -10.03 2.90
CA TYR A 125 4.11 -11.26 2.94
C TYR A 125 3.39 -12.41 2.26
N ILE A 126 4.18 -13.29 1.65
CA ILE A 126 3.68 -14.57 1.14
C ILE A 126 3.74 -15.54 2.32
N ASN A 127 2.59 -16.02 2.78
CA ASN A 127 2.50 -16.88 3.95
C ASN A 127 2.66 -18.38 3.62
N ASN A 128 2.48 -18.74 2.35
CA ASN A 128 2.68 -20.11 1.90
C ASN A 128 3.15 -20.15 0.45
N VAL A 129 4.10 -21.06 0.18
CA VAL A 129 4.56 -21.38 -1.17
C VAL A 129 4.56 -22.88 -1.33
N GLN A 130 3.87 -23.36 -2.34
CA GLN A 130 3.77 -24.79 -2.66
C GLN A 130 4.11 -25.02 -4.12
N MET A 131 4.81 -26.11 -4.41
CA MET A 131 4.93 -26.62 -5.77
C MET A 131 3.63 -27.35 -6.12
N ASP A 132 2.97 -26.90 -7.17
CA ASP A 132 1.80 -27.54 -7.74
C ASP A 132 2.25 -28.23 -9.05
N SER A 133 2.36 -29.55 -8.99
CA SER A 133 2.88 -30.38 -10.11
C SER A 133 1.77 -30.87 -11.03
N ASP A 134 0.52 -30.80 -10.57
CA ASP A 134 -0.63 -31.43 -11.23
C ASP A 134 -1.40 -30.46 -12.13
N THR A 135 -0.76 -29.39 -12.56
CA THR A 135 -1.42 -28.43 -13.45
C THR A 135 -1.25 -28.86 -14.91
N SER A 136 -2.30 -28.70 -15.71
CA SER A 136 -2.26 -28.93 -17.16
C SER A 136 -1.26 -28.01 -17.90
N ALA A 137 -0.82 -26.93 -17.24
CA ALA A 137 0.15 -25.96 -17.74
C ALA A 137 1.61 -26.31 -17.36
N GLY A 138 1.84 -27.44 -16.70
CA GLY A 138 3.14 -27.82 -16.15
C GLY A 138 3.31 -27.40 -14.67
N PRO A 139 4.49 -27.66 -14.08
CA PRO A 139 4.73 -27.36 -12.67
C PRO A 139 4.70 -25.85 -12.43
N ARG A 140 3.96 -25.42 -11.39
CA ARG A 140 3.79 -24.04 -10.97
C ARG A 140 4.08 -23.86 -9.49
N LEU A 141 4.41 -22.66 -9.10
CA LEU A 141 4.42 -22.26 -7.69
C LEU A 141 3.08 -21.61 -7.34
N LYS A 142 2.39 -22.19 -6.38
CA LYS A 142 1.24 -21.60 -5.72
C LYS A 142 1.74 -20.69 -4.59
N LEU A 143 1.49 -19.40 -4.72
CA LEU A 143 1.81 -18.38 -3.72
C LEU A 143 0.51 -17.99 -3.01
N SER A 144 0.47 -18.10 -1.68
CA SER A 144 -0.68 -17.69 -0.88
C SER A 144 -0.29 -16.53 0.03
N PHE A 145 -1.17 -15.53 0.14
CA PHE A 145 -0.92 -14.33 0.95
C PHE A 145 -2.23 -13.70 1.41
N PRO A 146 -2.23 -13.06 2.59
CA PRO A 146 -3.38 -12.28 3.04
C PRO A 146 -3.57 -11.06 2.15
N THR A 147 -4.81 -10.72 1.87
CA THR A 147 -5.15 -9.55 1.07
C THR A 147 -6.09 -8.62 1.84
N HIS A 148 -5.99 -7.33 1.57
CA HIS A 148 -6.93 -6.31 2.05
C HIS A 148 -7.96 -6.03 0.96
N SER A 149 -9.22 -5.81 1.35
CA SER A 149 -10.26 -5.34 0.43
C SER A 149 -9.85 -3.98 -0.15
N PHE A 150 -10.25 -3.70 -1.38
CA PHE A 150 -9.94 -2.42 -2.08
C PHE A 150 -8.45 -2.17 -2.34
N ALA A 151 -7.63 -3.21 -2.27
CA ALA A 151 -6.23 -3.14 -2.66
C ALA A 151 -5.96 -4.01 -3.88
N ARG A 152 -5.08 -3.56 -4.75
CA ARG A 152 -4.61 -4.32 -5.91
C ARG A 152 -3.20 -4.81 -5.65
N TYR A 153 -2.97 -6.09 -5.87
CA TYR A 153 -1.70 -6.75 -5.62
C TYR A 153 -1.01 -7.07 -6.93
N GLY A 154 0.30 -6.83 -6.98
CA GLY A 154 1.18 -7.32 -8.02
C GLY A 154 2.17 -8.32 -7.46
N ILE A 155 2.60 -9.28 -8.29
CA ILE A 155 3.67 -10.22 -7.96
C ILE A 155 4.92 -9.77 -8.70
N HIS A 156 6.03 -9.72 -7.97
CA HIS A 156 7.34 -9.41 -8.53
C HIS A 156 8.30 -10.56 -8.26
N ARG A 157 9.19 -10.81 -9.19
CA ARG A 157 10.19 -11.87 -9.12
C ARG A 157 11.58 -11.31 -9.37
N ALA A 158 12.56 -11.78 -8.59
CA ALA A 158 13.98 -11.58 -8.84
C ALA A 158 14.68 -12.94 -8.97
N SER A 159 15.74 -13.02 -9.76
CA SER A 159 16.56 -14.25 -9.89
C SER A 159 17.57 -14.36 -8.76
N ASN A 160 18.02 -13.23 -8.22
CA ASN A 160 18.92 -13.13 -7.07
C ASN A 160 18.38 -12.08 -6.09
N LEU A 161 18.82 -12.13 -4.82
CA LEU A 161 18.41 -11.18 -3.78
C LEU A 161 18.84 -9.74 -4.06
N THR A 162 19.91 -9.56 -4.84
CA THR A 162 20.45 -8.23 -5.18
C THR A 162 19.83 -7.65 -6.45
N ASP A 163 19.09 -8.45 -7.21
CA ASP A 163 18.46 -8.00 -8.45
C ASP A 163 17.18 -7.20 -8.13
N PRO A 164 16.88 -6.13 -8.85
CA PRO A 164 15.61 -5.44 -8.70
C PRO A 164 14.47 -6.38 -9.10
N PRO A 165 13.44 -6.55 -8.24
CA PRO A 165 12.30 -7.40 -8.56
C PRO A 165 11.54 -6.85 -9.76
N GLN A 166 11.25 -7.71 -10.74
CA GLN A 166 10.47 -7.38 -11.94
C GLN A 166 9.05 -7.94 -11.80
N ALA A 167 8.06 -7.19 -12.32
CA ALA A 167 6.69 -7.68 -12.37
C ALA A 167 6.63 -9.03 -13.11
N THR A 168 5.93 -10.00 -12.55
CA THR A 168 5.72 -11.30 -13.18
C THR A 168 4.23 -11.55 -13.36
N THR A 169 3.89 -12.26 -14.41
CA THR A 169 2.50 -12.68 -14.66
C THR A 169 2.15 -13.91 -13.83
N PHE A 170 0.87 -14.03 -13.52
CA PHE A 170 0.31 -15.13 -12.74
C PHE A 170 -1.09 -15.50 -13.22
N SER A 171 -1.61 -16.59 -12.71
CA SER A 171 -3.03 -16.99 -12.82
C SER A 171 -3.65 -17.03 -11.43
N ASP A 172 -4.93 -16.75 -11.31
CA ASP A 172 -5.73 -16.93 -10.09
C ASP A 172 -6.30 -18.33 -9.93
N THR A 173 -6.02 -19.22 -10.90
CA THR A 173 -6.39 -20.63 -10.88
C THR A 173 -5.20 -21.53 -11.27
N ALA A 174 -5.20 -22.75 -10.76
CA ALA A 174 -4.12 -23.72 -11.01
C ALA A 174 -3.91 -24.03 -12.51
N THR A 175 -4.98 -24.07 -13.29
CA THR A 175 -4.97 -24.44 -14.71
C THR A 175 -5.09 -23.25 -15.67
N GLY A 176 -5.31 -22.04 -15.14
CA GLY A 176 -5.44 -20.83 -15.96
C GLY A 176 -4.12 -20.38 -16.58
N THR A 177 -4.17 -19.58 -17.62
CA THR A 177 -2.98 -18.98 -18.25
C THR A 177 -2.41 -17.89 -17.33
N ALA A 178 -1.09 -17.88 -17.12
CA ALA A 178 -0.41 -16.85 -16.33
C ALA A 178 -0.27 -15.56 -17.15
N ASN A 179 -1.34 -14.80 -17.29
CA ASN A 179 -1.42 -13.55 -18.05
C ASN A 179 -1.87 -12.33 -17.21
N GLN A 180 -2.22 -12.56 -15.94
CA GLN A 180 -2.60 -11.48 -15.04
C GLN A 180 -1.35 -10.82 -14.46
N THR A 181 -1.37 -9.50 -14.32
CA THR A 181 -0.31 -8.72 -13.68
C THR A 181 -0.74 -8.15 -12.33
N THR A 182 -2.05 -8.14 -12.08
CA THR A 182 -2.63 -7.61 -10.84
C THR A 182 -3.82 -8.46 -10.38
N LEU A 183 -4.01 -8.54 -9.07
CA LEU A 183 -5.11 -9.22 -8.39
C LEU A 183 -5.82 -8.25 -7.45
N LEU A 184 -7.15 -8.19 -7.52
CA LEU A 184 -7.94 -7.44 -6.56
C LEU A 184 -8.06 -8.23 -5.25
N GLY A 185 -7.69 -7.62 -4.14
CA GLY A 185 -7.80 -8.22 -2.83
C GLY A 185 -9.25 -8.39 -2.37
N SER A 186 -9.50 -9.42 -1.59
CA SER A 186 -10.84 -9.80 -1.10
C SER A 186 -11.01 -9.64 0.42
N GLY A 187 -9.98 -9.16 1.13
CA GLY A 187 -9.95 -9.16 2.60
C GLY A 187 -9.71 -10.55 3.21
N LYS A 188 -9.35 -11.54 2.38
CA LYS A 188 -9.05 -12.92 2.79
C LYS A 188 -7.70 -13.35 2.23
N THR A 189 -7.20 -14.50 2.69
CA THR A 189 -6.06 -15.14 2.04
C THR A 189 -6.44 -15.56 0.62
N MET A 190 -5.65 -15.12 -0.35
CA MET A 190 -5.79 -15.50 -1.75
C MET A 190 -4.57 -16.27 -2.22
N SER A 191 -4.70 -16.99 -3.30
CA SER A 191 -3.63 -17.75 -3.93
C SER A 191 -3.52 -17.40 -5.40
N VAL A 192 -2.28 -17.38 -5.90
CA VAL A 192 -1.96 -17.23 -7.32
C VAL A 192 -0.96 -18.28 -7.73
N TRP A 193 -0.93 -18.62 -9.02
CA TRP A 193 -0.02 -19.56 -9.61
C TRP A 193 0.91 -18.86 -10.59
N VAL A 194 2.22 -18.96 -10.33
CA VAL A 194 3.27 -18.43 -11.19
C VAL A 194 4.01 -19.56 -11.89
N ASP A 195 4.37 -19.34 -13.14
CA ASP A 195 5.14 -20.34 -13.90
C ASP A 195 6.56 -20.46 -13.34
N VAL A 196 7.06 -21.69 -13.25
CA VAL A 196 8.43 -21.95 -12.81
C VAL A 196 9.40 -21.57 -13.90
N ILE A 197 10.23 -20.57 -13.65
CA ILE A 197 11.27 -20.09 -14.57
C ILE A 197 12.63 -20.24 -13.89
N GLY A 198 13.48 -21.12 -14.41
CA GLY A 198 14.80 -21.39 -13.82
C GLY A 198 14.75 -22.22 -12.55
N SER A 199 15.89 -22.33 -11.86
CA SER A 199 16.08 -23.19 -10.69
C SER A 199 15.81 -22.49 -9.34
N ARG A 200 15.64 -21.16 -9.34
CA ARG A 200 15.36 -20.34 -8.15
C ARG A 200 14.59 -19.07 -8.50
N GLY A 201 13.94 -18.51 -7.53
CA GLY A 201 13.27 -17.22 -7.65
C GLY A 201 12.92 -16.66 -6.28
N PHE A 202 13.01 -15.35 -6.15
CA PHE A 202 12.60 -14.60 -4.97
C PHE A 202 11.34 -13.81 -5.34
N PHE A 203 10.29 -13.95 -4.56
CA PHE A 203 9.01 -13.33 -4.86
C PHE A 203 8.68 -12.27 -3.81
N THR A 204 8.19 -11.14 -4.28
CA THR A 204 7.69 -10.05 -3.44
C THR A 204 6.32 -9.61 -3.92
N LEU A 205 5.56 -9.01 -3.01
CA LEU A 205 4.26 -8.43 -3.30
C LEU A 205 4.40 -6.91 -3.42
N SER A 206 3.64 -6.33 -4.33
CA SER A 206 3.31 -4.91 -4.30
C SER A 206 1.83 -4.72 -4.03
N LEU A 207 1.48 -3.57 -3.46
CA LEU A 207 0.11 -3.20 -3.15
C LEU A 207 -0.15 -1.79 -3.69
N GLN A 208 -1.27 -1.64 -4.38
CA GLN A 208 -1.79 -0.37 -4.86
C GLN A 208 -3.21 -0.18 -4.33
N LEU A 209 -3.48 0.97 -3.74
CA LEU A 209 -4.84 1.36 -3.35
C LEU A 209 -5.57 2.07 -4.48
N PHE A 210 -6.89 2.05 -4.39
CA PHE A 210 -7.74 2.97 -5.15
C PHE A 210 -8.64 3.76 -4.21
N GLU A 211 -9.08 4.90 -4.71
CA GLU A 211 -10.13 5.66 -4.07
C GLU A 211 -11.42 4.82 -4.08
N VAL A 212 -12.05 4.67 -2.92
CA VAL A 212 -13.40 4.14 -2.83
C VAL A 212 -14.31 5.35 -2.97
N SER A 213 -14.91 5.49 -4.16
CA SER A 213 -15.93 6.49 -4.45
C SER A 213 -17.21 6.23 -3.64
#